data_e0588a890008c1ac02395bd8df1ca374
#
_entry.id   e0588a890008c1ac02395bd8df1ca374
#
_cell.length_a   1.000
_cell.length_b   1.000
_cell.length_c   1.000
_cell.angle_alpha   90.00
_cell.angle_beta   90.00
_cell.angle_gamma   90.00
#
_symmetry.space_group_name_H-M   'P 1'
#
loop_
_entity.id
_entity.type
_entity.pdbx_description
1 polymer ?
#
loop_
_entity_poly.entity_id
_entity_poly.type
_entity_poly.pdbx_seq_one_letter_code
_entity_poly.pdbx_strand_id
1 'polypeptide(L)' 'MTETPYGPVFNSVLEGIGRTPMVKVSNIDTGPCELFLKLESNNPGGSIKDRIGLAMIEQAEQDGKLKPGGTIV' A
#
# COMPACT_ATOMS: atom_id res chain seq x y z
N MET A 1 8.29 -11.45 0.87
CA MET A 1 9.17 -10.25 0.87
C MET A 1 10.53 -10.60 1.41
N THR A 2 11.58 -10.14 0.76
CA THR A 2 12.97 -10.35 1.19
C THR A 2 13.64 -8.99 1.36
N GLU A 3 14.26 -8.75 2.50
CA GLU A 3 15.05 -7.53 2.74
C GLU A 3 16.42 -7.66 2.09
N THR A 4 16.86 -6.58 1.44
CA THR A 4 18.19 -6.48 0.82
C THR A 4 18.84 -5.15 1.19
N PRO A 5 20.15 -4.97 0.95
CA PRO A 5 20.80 -3.67 1.16
C PRO A 5 20.19 -2.53 0.32
N TYR A 6 19.47 -2.86 -0.74
CA TYR A 6 18.82 -1.90 -1.63
C TYR A 6 17.34 -1.72 -1.33
N GLY A 7 16.83 -2.34 -0.27
CA GLY A 7 15.45 -2.30 0.13
C GLY A 7 14.76 -3.65 0.01
N PRO A 8 13.45 -3.71 0.27
CA PRO A 8 12.71 -4.97 0.19
C PRO A 8 12.52 -5.43 -1.25
N VAL A 9 12.55 -6.75 -1.45
CA VAL A 9 12.22 -7.39 -2.73
C VAL A 9 10.90 -8.12 -2.55
N PHE A 10 9.93 -7.82 -3.41
CA PHE A 10 8.60 -8.42 -3.41
C PHE A 10 8.49 -9.47 -4.51
N ASN A 11 7.73 -10.54 -4.23
CA ASN A 11 7.43 -11.57 -5.23
C ASN A 11 6.29 -11.15 -6.16
N SER A 12 5.50 -10.17 -5.75
CA SER A 12 4.36 -9.64 -6.49
C SER A 12 4.22 -8.16 -6.17
N VAL A 13 3.73 -7.38 -7.13
CA VAL A 13 3.42 -5.97 -6.90
C VAL A 13 2.40 -5.77 -5.78
N LEU A 14 1.53 -6.76 -5.55
CA LEU A 14 0.53 -6.70 -4.49
C LEU A 14 1.16 -6.68 -3.10
N GLU A 15 2.32 -7.30 -2.91
CA GLU A 15 3.04 -7.25 -1.64
C GLU A 15 3.52 -5.83 -1.31
N GLY A 16 3.69 -4.97 -2.31
CA GLY A 16 4.10 -3.59 -2.12
C GLY A 16 2.97 -2.67 -1.65
N ILE A 17 1.72 -3.09 -1.79
CA ILE A 17 0.58 -2.28 -1.37
C ILE A 17 0.62 -2.11 0.15
N GLY A 18 0.57 -0.84 0.61
CA GLY A 18 0.60 -0.53 2.03
C GLY A 18 1.98 -0.53 2.68
N ARG A 19 3.02 -0.98 1.99
CA ARG A 19 4.40 -0.94 2.47
C ARG A 19 5.09 0.34 2.03
N THR A 20 4.41 1.46 2.26
CA THR A 20 4.87 2.79 1.87
C THR A 20 5.85 3.34 2.91
N PRO A 21 6.84 4.15 2.48
CA PRO A 21 7.80 4.74 3.41
C PRO A 21 7.14 5.77 4.32
N MET A 22 7.79 6.03 5.43
CA MET A 22 7.38 7.02 6.41
C MET A 22 8.47 8.08 6.54
N VAL A 23 8.09 9.35 6.53
CA VAL A 23 9.01 10.48 6.65
C VAL A 23 8.71 11.24 7.93
N LYS A 24 9.75 11.50 8.72
CA LYS A 24 9.63 12.38 9.89
C LYS A 24 9.68 13.84 9.43
N VAL A 25 8.69 14.62 9.82
CA VAL A 25 8.66 16.05 9.56
C VAL A 25 9.59 16.75 10.54
N SER A 26 10.63 17.43 10.02
CA SER A 26 11.63 18.08 10.86
C SER A 26 11.79 19.59 10.59
N ASN A 27 11.17 20.10 9.55
CA ASN A 27 11.28 21.50 9.14
C ASN A 27 10.07 22.36 9.54
N ILE A 28 9.17 21.80 10.32
CA ILE A 28 8.01 22.49 10.88
C ILE A 28 8.07 22.27 12.40
N ASP A 29 7.77 23.33 13.17
CA ASP A 29 7.70 23.21 14.62
C ASP A 29 6.42 22.44 15.00
N THR A 30 6.61 21.23 15.54
CA THR A 30 5.52 20.39 16.02
C THR A 30 5.41 20.37 17.54
N GLY A 31 6.15 21.25 18.23
CA GLY A 31 6.20 21.29 19.69
C GLY A 31 6.85 20.04 20.27
N PRO A 32 6.32 19.47 21.36
CA PRO A 32 6.86 18.25 21.96
C PRO A 32 6.49 16.98 21.19
N CYS A 33 5.70 17.08 20.14
CA CYS A 33 5.20 15.94 19.38
C CYS A 33 6.12 15.62 18.20
N GLU A 34 6.19 14.33 17.86
CA GLU A 34 6.81 13.89 16.61
C GLU A 34 5.73 13.68 15.57
N LEU A 35 5.92 14.23 14.36
CA LEU A 35 5.00 14.07 13.24
C LEU A 35 5.64 13.24 12.16
N PHE A 36 4.95 12.21 11.72
CA PHE A 36 5.38 11.34 10.63
C PHE A 36 4.34 11.37 9.51
N LEU A 37 4.82 11.33 8.27
CA LEU A 37 3.98 11.23 7.09
C LEU A 37 4.22 9.88 6.43
N LYS A 38 3.14 9.13 6.24
CA LYS A 38 3.18 7.89 5.48
C LYS A 38 2.88 8.22 4.01
N LEU A 39 3.84 7.94 3.13
CA LEU A 39 3.78 8.38 1.74
C LEU A 39 2.94 7.42 0.89
N GLU A 40 1.63 7.54 0.97
CA GLU A 40 0.69 6.64 0.28
C GLU A 40 0.73 6.81 -1.25
N SER A 41 1.25 7.90 -1.76
CA SER A 41 1.53 8.05 -3.20
C SER A 41 2.57 7.06 -3.72
N ASN A 42 3.34 6.43 -2.84
CA ASN A 42 4.33 5.42 -3.20
C ASN A 42 3.74 4.00 -3.28
N ASN A 43 2.44 3.82 -3.10
CA ASN A 43 1.79 2.57 -3.44
C ASN A 43 1.97 2.28 -4.94
N PRO A 44 1.98 1.00 -5.37
CA PRO A 44 2.17 0.65 -6.79
C PRO A 44 1.21 1.36 -7.74
N GLY A 45 -0.04 1.57 -7.34
CA GLY A 45 -1.03 2.32 -8.12
C GLY A 45 -1.05 3.82 -7.83
N GLY A 46 -0.20 4.29 -6.92
CA GLY A 46 0.04 5.70 -6.66
C GLY A 46 -0.87 6.35 -5.62
N SER A 47 -1.67 5.60 -4.88
CA SER A 47 -2.53 6.20 -3.85
C SER A 47 -2.95 5.21 -2.77
N ILE A 48 -3.57 5.73 -1.70
CA ILE A 48 -4.19 4.90 -0.65
C ILE A 48 -5.30 3.99 -1.19
N LYS A 49 -5.86 4.31 -2.35
CA LYS A 49 -6.91 3.50 -2.98
C LYS A 49 -6.44 2.11 -3.37
N ASP A 50 -5.14 1.88 -3.50
CA ASP A 50 -4.58 0.55 -3.71
C ASP A 50 -5.00 -0.42 -2.60
N ARG A 51 -4.99 0.03 -1.35
CA ARG A 51 -5.40 -0.78 -0.19
C ARG A 51 -6.86 -1.19 -0.30
N ILE A 52 -7.72 -0.23 -0.61
CA ILE A 52 -9.17 -0.46 -0.76
C ILE A 52 -9.43 -1.37 -1.95
N GLY A 53 -8.79 -1.10 -3.09
CA GLY A 53 -8.96 -1.90 -4.30
C GLY A 53 -8.61 -3.36 -4.08
N LEU A 54 -7.46 -3.63 -3.47
CA LEU A 54 -7.04 -5.00 -3.17
C LEU A 54 -8.04 -5.68 -2.24
N ALA A 55 -8.46 -5.01 -1.16
CA ALA A 55 -9.39 -5.58 -0.20
C ALA A 55 -10.74 -5.90 -0.82
N MET A 56 -11.25 -5.01 -1.68
CA MET A 56 -12.54 -5.21 -2.35
C MET A 56 -12.49 -6.40 -3.32
N ILE A 57 -11.42 -6.52 -4.10
CA ILE A 57 -11.26 -7.63 -5.06
C ILE A 57 -11.13 -8.95 -4.32
N GLU A 58 -10.28 -9.02 -3.31
CA GLU A 58 -10.11 -10.24 -2.52
C GLU A 58 -11.40 -10.67 -1.83
N GLN A 59 -12.16 -9.71 -1.30
CA GLN A 59 -13.43 -10.02 -0.66
C GLN A 59 -14.46 -10.53 -1.67
N ALA A 60 -14.50 -9.93 -2.87
CA ALA A 60 -15.40 -10.39 -3.94
C ALA A 60 -15.06 -11.80 -4.41
N GLU A 61 -13.77 -12.14 -4.47
CA GLU A 61 -13.32 -13.49 -4.80
C GLU A 61 -13.74 -14.49 -3.73
N GLN A 62 -13.55 -14.16 -2.45
CA GLN A 62 -13.95 -15.02 -1.33
C GLN A 62 -15.46 -15.25 -1.29
N ASP A 63 -16.24 -14.22 -1.60
CA ASP A 63 -17.71 -14.29 -1.63
C ASP A 63 -18.24 -15.00 -2.87
N GLY A 64 -17.39 -15.34 -3.82
CA GLY A 64 -17.78 -15.96 -5.09
C GLY A 64 -18.46 -15.01 -6.06
N LYS A 65 -18.44 -13.71 -5.80
CA LYS A 65 -19.02 -12.68 -6.69
C LYS A 65 -18.12 -12.39 -7.88
N LEU A 66 -16.82 -12.57 -7.71
CA LEU A 66 -15.82 -12.41 -8.76
C LEU A 66 -15.15 -13.76 -8.99
N LYS A 67 -15.35 -14.33 -10.18
CA LYS A 67 -14.78 -15.61 -10.58
C LYS A 67 -13.65 -15.40 -11.57
N PRO A 68 -12.73 -16.40 -11.75
CA PRO A 68 -11.71 -16.32 -12.78
C PRO A 68 -12.33 -15.99 -14.14
N GLY A 69 -11.75 -14.99 -14.84
CA GLY A 69 -12.29 -14.51 -16.12
C GLY A 69 -13.47 -13.54 -15.99
N GLY A 70 -13.89 -13.22 -14.77
CA GLY A 70 -14.97 -12.25 -14.52
C GLY A 70 -14.59 -10.83 -14.92
N THR A 71 -15.59 -9.98 -15.10
CA THR A 71 -15.42 -8.58 -15.49
C THR A 71 -15.78 -7.66 -14.34
N ILE A 72 -14.95 -6.64 -14.13
CA ILE A 72 -15.19 -5.55 -13.19
C ILE A 72 -15.52 -4.30 -14.00
N VAL A 73 -16.56 -3.61 -13.61
CA VAL A 73 -16.98 -2.35 -14.25
C VAL A 73 -16.90 -1.19 -13.29
#